data_d27c96e525aacff56ca4128ee97ed31d
#
_entry.id   d27c96e525aacff56ca4128ee97ed31d
#
_cell.length_a   1.000
_cell.length_b   1.000
_cell.length_c   1.000
_cell.angle_alpha   90.00
_cell.angle_beta   90.00
_cell.angle_gamma   90.00
#
_symmetry.space_group_name_H-M   'P 1'
#
loop_
_entity.id
_entity.type
_entity.pdbx_description
1 polymer ?
#
loop_
_entity_poly.entity_id
_entity_poly.type
_entity_poly.pdbx_seq_one_letter_code
_entity_poly.pdbx_strand_id
1 'polypeptide(L)'
;MFELGTDGPSVLLVAIDGSDTSMRAGSYAAGLARRQGSRVVCVYVGQITGVAAGVPSAMGALIQMHDSVARNIREQIAERAPDLGIHVTFVERRGDPYTEIVRVAKEMRVDAVIVGRSEQRGHRFFGSLAVRLVRDAHWPIIVVP
;
A
#
# COMPACT_ATOMS: atom_id res chain seq x y z
N MET A 1 3.17 -0.26 -18.39
CA MET A 1 4.22 0.77 -18.31
C MET A 1 3.57 2.12 -18.56
N PHE A 2 3.94 3.10 -17.80
CA PHE A 2 3.47 4.46 -17.96
C PHE A 2 4.17 5.13 -19.17
N GLU A 3 3.39 5.65 -20.10
CA GLU A 3 3.92 6.42 -21.22
C GLU A 3 3.80 7.92 -20.95
N LEU A 4 4.93 8.58 -20.93
CA LEU A 4 4.99 9.99 -20.65
C LEU A 4 4.32 10.79 -21.79
N GLY A 5 3.28 11.55 -21.44
CA GLY A 5 2.64 12.51 -22.35
C GLY A 5 1.51 11.98 -23.22
N THR A 6 1.13 10.71 -23.08
CA THR A 6 -0.02 10.16 -23.83
C THR A 6 -1.21 9.93 -22.93
N ASP A 7 -1.05 9.04 -21.96
CA ASP A 7 -2.13 8.65 -21.04
C ASP A 7 -1.67 8.81 -19.60
N GLY A 8 -2.59 8.87 -18.67
CA GLY A 8 -2.28 8.76 -17.25
C GLY A 8 -1.86 7.33 -16.88
N PRO A 9 -1.45 7.10 -15.62
CA PRO A 9 -1.12 5.76 -15.17
C PRO A 9 -2.32 4.82 -15.29
N SER A 10 -2.07 3.62 -15.82
CA SER A 10 -3.09 2.59 -16.00
C SER A 10 -3.29 1.73 -14.75
N VAL A 11 -2.25 1.54 -13.96
CA VAL A 11 -2.25 0.74 -12.75
C VAL A 11 -1.58 1.52 -11.62
N LEU A 12 -2.32 1.77 -10.56
CA LEU A 12 -1.83 2.44 -9.36
C LEU A 12 -1.67 1.42 -8.25
N LEU A 13 -0.54 1.43 -7.55
CA LEU A 13 -0.38 0.69 -6.31
C LEU A 13 -0.55 1.64 -5.13
N VAL A 14 -1.35 1.25 -4.16
CA VAL A 14 -1.44 1.93 -2.87
C VAL A 14 -1.10 0.97 -1.74
N ALA A 15 -0.19 1.39 -0.86
CA ALA A 15 0.15 0.62 0.34
C ALA A 15 -0.72 1.10 1.51
N ILE A 16 -1.41 0.17 2.14
CA ILE A 16 -2.31 0.44 3.28
C ILE A 16 -1.89 -0.41 4.46
N ASP A 17 -1.72 0.20 5.62
CA ASP A 17 -1.37 -0.47 6.88
C ASP A 17 -2.45 -0.31 7.97
N GLY A 18 -3.56 0.33 7.65
CA GLY A 18 -4.66 0.62 8.57
C GLY A 18 -4.52 1.95 9.31
N SER A 19 -3.40 2.66 9.19
CA SER A 19 -3.24 4.01 9.73
C SER A 19 -4.12 5.02 9.01
N ASP A 20 -4.43 6.15 9.66
CA ASP A 20 -5.26 7.19 9.06
C ASP A 20 -4.64 7.77 7.78
N THR A 21 -3.33 7.97 7.76
CA THR A 21 -2.65 8.47 6.56
C THR A 21 -2.68 7.46 5.43
N SER A 22 -2.53 6.16 5.71
CA SER A 22 -2.66 5.12 4.69
C SER A 22 -4.08 5.01 4.15
N MET A 23 -5.08 5.20 5.01
CA MET A 23 -6.47 5.22 4.56
C MET A 23 -6.77 6.44 3.69
N ARG A 24 -6.18 7.60 4.01
CA ARG A 24 -6.24 8.78 3.12
C ARG A 24 -5.55 8.52 1.79
N ALA A 25 -4.40 7.83 1.81
CA ALA A 25 -3.73 7.40 0.58
C ALA A 25 -4.63 6.49 -0.27
N GLY A 26 -5.34 5.57 0.35
CA GLY A 26 -6.34 4.73 -0.31
C GLY A 26 -7.45 5.54 -0.97
N SER A 27 -7.99 6.52 -0.26
CA SER A 27 -9.02 7.42 -0.79
C SER A 27 -8.50 8.27 -1.95
N TYR A 28 -7.28 8.77 -1.84
CA TYR A 28 -6.61 9.50 -2.93
C TYR A 28 -6.44 8.63 -4.18
N ALA A 29 -5.94 7.41 -3.99
CA ALA A 29 -5.76 6.45 -5.08
C ALA A 29 -7.09 6.11 -5.77
N ALA A 30 -8.15 5.92 -4.98
CA ALA A 30 -9.50 5.65 -5.52
C ALA A 30 -10.02 6.82 -6.36
N GLY A 31 -9.88 8.05 -5.88
CA GLY A 31 -10.27 9.26 -6.62
C GLY A 31 -9.49 9.44 -7.91
N LEU A 32 -8.18 9.20 -7.86
CA LEU A 32 -7.31 9.27 -9.02
C LEU A 32 -7.67 8.20 -10.05
N ALA A 33 -7.84 6.95 -9.60
CA ALA A 33 -8.24 5.83 -10.46
C ALA A 33 -9.58 6.08 -11.15
N ARG A 34 -10.55 6.64 -10.42
CA ARG A 34 -11.86 6.98 -10.98
C ARG A 34 -11.75 8.01 -12.11
N ARG A 35 -10.90 9.02 -11.93
CA ARG A 35 -10.71 10.08 -12.95
C ARG A 35 -9.97 9.59 -14.18
N GLN A 36 -8.99 8.71 -13.99
CA GLN A 36 -8.10 8.27 -15.06
C GLN A 36 -8.50 6.93 -15.66
N GLY A 37 -9.48 6.25 -15.09
CA GLY A 37 -9.82 4.90 -15.52
C GLY A 37 -8.76 3.87 -15.18
N SER A 38 -7.97 4.12 -14.12
CA SER A 38 -6.89 3.23 -13.68
C SER A 38 -7.44 2.09 -12.83
N ARG A 39 -6.73 0.96 -12.82
CA ARG A 39 -6.92 -0.09 -11.82
C ARG A 39 -6.08 0.23 -10.58
N VAL A 40 -6.54 -0.23 -9.43
CA VAL A 40 -5.83 -0.07 -8.17
C VAL A 40 -5.37 -1.43 -7.65
N VAL A 41 -4.11 -1.52 -7.29
CA VAL A 41 -3.55 -2.63 -6.52
C VAL A 41 -3.35 -2.12 -5.10
N CYS A 42 -4.15 -2.64 -4.17
CA CYS A 42 -4.04 -2.29 -2.76
C CYS A 42 -3.20 -3.36 -2.05
N VAL A 43 -2.09 -2.95 -1.46
CA VAL A 43 -1.15 -3.87 -0.81
C VAL A 43 -1.14 -3.62 0.69
N TYR A 44 -1.34 -4.68 1.45
CA TYR A 44 -1.10 -4.73 2.88
C TYR A 44 0.10 -5.63 3.16
N VAL A 45 1.08 -5.10 3.88
CA VAL A 45 2.26 -5.88 4.29
C VAL A 45 2.28 -6.01 5.81
N GLY A 46 2.09 -7.22 6.29
CA GLY A 46 2.25 -7.56 7.71
C GLY A 46 3.72 -7.63 8.07
N GLN A 47 4.21 -6.66 8.84
CA GLN A 47 5.58 -6.69 9.32
C GLN A 47 5.78 -7.75 10.38
N ILE A 48 6.78 -8.61 10.19
CA ILE A 48 7.23 -9.58 11.18
C ILE A 48 8.61 -9.15 11.63
N THR A 49 8.68 -8.41 12.72
CA THR A 49 9.93 -7.82 13.21
C THR A 49 10.13 -8.03 14.71
N GLY A 50 11.39 -7.96 15.13
CA GLY A 50 11.77 -7.87 16.53
C GLY A 50 11.64 -9.15 17.31
N VAL A 51 11.30 -9.01 18.58
CA VAL A 51 11.25 -10.10 19.58
C VAL A 51 10.22 -11.17 19.22
N ALA A 52 9.15 -10.80 18.52
CA ALA A 52 8.11 -11.73 18.09
C ALA A 52 8.64 -12.85 17.19
N ALA A 53 9.70 -12.60 16.40
CA ALA A 53 10.30 -13.58 15.53
C ALA A 53 10.93 -14.78 16.28
N GLY A 54 11.34 -14.57 17.55
CA GLY A 54 11.93 -15.61 18.39
C GLY A 54 10.98 -16.30 19.35
N VAL A 55 9.71 -15.87 19.45
CA VAL A 55 8.75 -16.38 20.41
C VAL A 55 7.51 -16.91 19.67
N PRO A 56 7.27 -18.23 19.60
CA PRO A 56 6.16 -18.81 18.81
C PRO A 56 4.77 -18.27 19.18
N SER A 57 4.49 -18.03 20.46
CA SER A 57 3.21 -17.49 20.89
C SER A 57 3.01 -16.03 20.48
N ALA A 58 4.07 -15.21 20.57
CA ALA A 58 4.04 -13.84 20.10
C ALA A 58 3.91 -13.76 18.57
N MET A 59 4.54 -14.65 17.86
CA MET A 59 4.40 -14.78 16.40
C MET A 59 2.96 -15.11 16.01
N GLY A 60 2.32 -16.06 16.68
CA GLY A 60 0.93 -16.41 16.43
C GLY A 60 -0.03 -15.25 16.65
N ALA A 61 0.15 -14.49 17.74
CA ALA A 61 -0.64 -13.30 18.03
C ALA A 61 -0.45 -12.20 16.98
N LEU A 62 0.79 -11.99 16.53
CA LEU A 62 1.12 -11.01 15.49
C LEU A 62 0.47 -11.37 14.15
N ILE A 63 0.52 -12.64 13.76
CA ILE A 63 -0.12 -13.14 12.53
C ILE A 63 -1.63 -12.92 12.60
N GLN A 64 -2.27 -13.26 13.72
CA GLN A 64 -3.71 -13.02 13.90
C GLN A 64 -4.08 -11.54 13.81
N MET A 65 -3.26 -10.67 14.38
CA MET A 65 -3.46 -9.23 14.29
C MET A 65 -3.40 -8.76 12.83
N HIS A 66 -2.38 -9.20 12.07
CA HIS A 66 -2.26 -8.85 10.66
C HIS A 66 -3.39 -9.41 9.82
N ASP A 67 -3.82 -10.63 10.07
CA ASP A 67 -4.96 -11.24 9.37
C ASP A 67 -6.26 -10.45 9.63
N SER A 68 -6.46 -9.96 10.84
CA SER A 68 -7.62 -9.13 11.20
C SER A 68 -7.60 -7.78 10.48
N VAL A 69 -6.45 -7.12 10.44
CA VAL A 69 -6.30 -5.84 9.71
C VAL A 69 -6.52 -6.05 8.21
N ALA A 70 -5.91 -7.07 7.63
CA ALA A 70 -6.08 -7.38 6.22
C ALA A 70 -7.53 -7.68 5.86
N ARG A 71 -8.24 -8.44 6.70
CA ARG A 71 -9.66 -8.73 6.50
C ARG A 71 -10.50 -7.46 6.52
N ASN A 72 -10.28 -6.58 7.49
CA ASN A 72 -10.99 -5.31 7.60
C ASN A 72 -10.79 -4.44 6.35
N ILE A 73 -9.56 -4.32 5.87
CA ILE A 73 -9.25 -3.57 4.65
C ILE A 73 -9.95 -4.19 3.45
N ARG A 74 -9.89 -5.51 3.31
CA ARG A 74 -10.54 -6.22 2.20
C ARG A 74 -12.05 -6.00 2.19
N GLU A 75 -12.68 -6.04 3.36
CA GLU A 75 -14.12 -5.80 3.50
C GLU A 75 -14.50 -4.37 3.10
N GLN A 76 -13.73 -3.38 3.54
CA GLN A 76 -13.95 -1.99 3.16
C GLN A 76 -13.80 -1.76 1.65
N ILE A 77 -12.85 -2.41 1.02
CA ILE A 77 -12.67 -2.35 -0.44
C ILE A 77 -13.87 -2.98 -1.14
N ALA A 78 -14.27 -4.18 -0.72
CA ALA A 78 -15.41 -4.89 -1.32
C ALA A 78 -16.71 -4.09 -1.22
N GLU A 79 -16.89 -3.35 -0.13
CA GLU A 79 -18.07 -2.51 0.09
C GLU A 79 -18.05 -1.24 -0.77
N ARG A 80 -16.90 -0.57 -0.90
CA ARG A 80 -16.80 0.77 -1.49
C ARG A 80 -16.42 0.80 -2.97
N ALA A 81 -15.58 -0.13 -3.42
CA ALA A 81 -15.06 -0.11 -4.78
C ALA A 81 -16.15 -0.18 -5.86
N PRO A 82 -17.21 -1.00 -5.73
CA PRO A 82 -18.28 -1.04 -6.72
C PRO A 82 -18.99 0.30 -6.90
N ASP A 83 -19.28 1.00 -5.79
CA ASP A 83 -19.98 2.29 -5.82
C ASP A 83 -19.12 3.39 -6.47
N LEU A 84 -17.80 3.27 -6.37
CA LEU A 84 -16.86 4.19 -7.00
C LEU A 84 -16.58 3.85 -8.46
N GLY A 85 -17.02 2.68 -8.93
CA GLY A 85 -16.76 2.23 -10.29
C GLY A 85 -15.29 1.95 -10.59
N ILE A 86 -14.51 1.59 -9.57
CA ILE A 86 -13.09 1.26 -9.72
C ILE A 86 -12.84 -0.23 -9.53
N HIS A 87 -11.81 -0.72 -10.23
CA HIS A 87 -11.35 -2.09 -10.05
C HIS A 87 -10.17 -2.13 -9.10
N VAL A 88 -10.34 -2.84 -7.99
CA VAL A 88 -9.30 -2.96 -6.95
C VAL A 88 -8.91 -4.43 -6.79
N THR A 89 -7.62 -4.71 -6.89
CA THR A 89 -7.02 -5.98 -6.51
C THR A 89 -6.36 -5.82 -5.15
N PHE A 90 -6.77 -6.63 -4.18
CA PHE A 90 -6.15 -6.63 -2.85
C PHE A 90 -5.07 -7.70 -2.77
N VAL A 91 -3.89 -7.31 -2.31
CA VAL A 91 -2.73 -8.19 -2.15
C VAL A 91 -2.23 -8.11 -0.72
N GLU A 92 -2.19 -9.26 -0.07
CA GLU A 92 -1.62 -9.41 1.27
C GLU A 92 -0.24 -10.04 1.17
N ARG A 93 0.73 -9.44 1.85
CA ARG A 93 2.11 -9.94 1.94
C ARG A 93 2.59 -9.88 3.39
N ARG A 94 3.64 -10.62 3.69
CA ARG A 94 4.32 -10.58 4.98
C ARG A 94 5.81 -10.39 4.76
N GLY A 95 6.43 -9.55 5.59
CA GLY A 95 7.86 -9.29 5.52
C GLY A 95 8.21 -7.81 5.65
N ASP A 96 9.28 -7.41 5.00
CA ASP A 96 9.72 -6.02 4.93
C ASP A 96 8.84 -5.24 3.96
N PRO A 97 8.19 -4.16 4.38
CA PRO A 97 7.26 -3.41 3.53
C PRO A 97 7.87 -2.93 2.23
N TYR A 98 9.07 -2.37 2.26
CA TYR A 98 9.73 -1.89 1.04
C TYR A 98 9.94 -3.04 0.04
N THR A 99 10.51 -4.14 0.50
CA THR A 99 10.80 -5.31 -0.34
C THR A 99 9.54 -5.87 -0.97
N GLU A 100 8.50 -6.03 -0.17
CA GLU A 100 7.24 -6.63 -0.65
C GLU A 100 6.48 -5.69 -1.57
N ILE A 101 6.45 -4.39 -1.29
CA ILE A 101 5.83 -3.40 -2.17
C ILE A 101 6.53 -3.35 -3.52
N VAL A 102 7.86 -3.32 -3.54
CA VAL A 102 8.64 -3.34 -4.79
C VAL A 102 8.37 -4.62 -5.58
N ARG A 103 8.30 -5.77 -4.89
CA ARG A 103 7.99 -7.05 -5.54
C ARG A 103 6.60 -7.02 -6.19
N VAL A 104 5.58 -6.62 -5.45
CA VAL A 104 4.21 -6.53 -5.98
C VAL A 104 4.13 -5.50 -7.14
N ALA A 105 4.80 -4.37 -6.99
CA ALA A 105 4.82 -3.35 -8.04
C ALA A 105 5.38 -3.88 -9.36
N LYS A 106 6.42 -4.70 -9.30
CA LYS A 106 7.00 -5.37 -10.47
C LYS A 106 6.07 -6.46 -11.02
N GLU A 107 5.55 -7.32 -10.16
CA GLU A 107 4.64 -8.42 -10.53
C GLU A 107 3.38 -7.88 -11.23
N MET A 108 2.80 -6.83 -10.69
CA MET A 108 1.56 -6.23 -11.19
C MET A 108 1.78 -5.16 -12.26
N ARG A 109 3.03 -4.85 -12.59
CA ARG A 109 3.41 -3.84 -13.60
C ARG A 109 2.73 -2.51 -13.36
N VAL A 110 2.86 -2.01 -12.13
CA VAL A 110 2.25 -0.72 -11.75
C VAL A 110 2.99 0.46 -12.38
N ASP A 111 2.27 1.55 -12.56
CA ASP A 111 2.79 2.78 -13.17
C ASP A 111 3.15 3.85 -12.13
N ALA A 112 2.59 3.75 -10.92
CA ALA A 112 2.87 4.66 -9.82
C ALA A 112 2.59 3.98 -8.48
N VAL A 113 3.26 4.46 -7.42
CA VAL A 113 3.10 3.96 -6.06
C VAL A 113 2.64 5.10 -5.15
N ILE A 114 1.61 4.85 -4.37
CA ILE A 114 0.98 5.82 -3.46
C ILE A 114 1.12 5.29 -2.04
N VAL A 115 1.63 6.11 -1.15
CA VAL A 115 1.81 5.78 0.27
C VAL A 115 1.33 6.94 1.15
N GLY A 116 0.89 6.61 2.35
CA GLY A 116 0.63 7.61 3.37
C GLY A 116 1.91 8.07 4.04
N ARG A 117 1.89 9.30 4.56
CA ARG A 117 2.97 9.78 5.42
C ARG A 117 3.01 8.93 6.70
N SER A 118 4.21 8.63 7.20
CA SER A 118 4.34 7.91 8.47
C SER A 118 3.75 8.72 9.62
N GLU A 119 2.94 8.06 10.46
CA GLU A 119 2.37 8.64 11.68
C GLU A 119 3.22 8.38 12.92
N GLN A 120 4.32 7.64 12.81
CA GLN A 120 5.18 7.37 13.95
C GLN A 120 5.81 8.65 14.49
N ARG A 121 5.51 8.95 15.73
CA ARG A 121 6.10 10.10 16.45
C ARG A 121 7.62 9.90 16.59
N GLY A 122 8.39 10.96 16.34
CA GLY A 122 9.84 10.96 16.47
C GLY A 122 10.60 10.78 15.16
N HIS A 123 9.95 10.41 14.08
CA HIS A 123 10.54 10.49 12.76
C HIS A 123 10.32 11.90 12.20
N ARG A 124 11.36 12.70 12.22
CA ARG A 124 11.39 14.05 11.62
C ARG A 124 11.28 14.02 10.10
N PHE A 125 11.17 12.82 9.52
CA PHE A 125 11.17 12.57 8.10
C PHE A 125 9.93 11.78 7.70
N PHE A 126 9.50 11.91 6.47
CA PHE A 126 8.64 10.94 5.81
C PHE A 126 9.17 9.56 6.14
N GLY A 127 8.39 8.65 6.65
CA GLY A 127 8.85 7.37 7.15
C GLY A 127 9.87 6.68 6.25
N SER A 128 10.66 5.80 6.81
CA SER A 128 11.75 5.11 6.10
C SER A 128 11.31 4.47 4.78
N LEU A 129 10.06 4.00 4.70
CA LEU A 129 9.47 3.43 3.49
C LEU A 129 9.37 4.45 2.36
N ALA A 130 8.76 5.63 2.60
CA ALA A 130 8.60 6.66 1.58
C ALA A 130 9.95 7.16 1.07
N VAL A 131 10.90 7.39 1.98
CA VAL A 131 12.27 7.82 1.63
C VAL A 131 12.97 6.78 0.77
N ARG A 132 12.89 5.50 1.12
CA ARG A 132 13.49 4.41 0.33
C ARG A 132 12.85 4.31 -1.05
N LEU A 133 11.52 4.41 -1.13
CA LEU A 133 10.80 4.37 -2.39
C LEU A 133 11.22 5.52 -3.31
N VAL A 134 11.30 6.74 -2.79
CA VAL A 134 11.72 7.90 -3.59
C VAL A 134 13.16 7.78 -4.07
N ARG A 135 14.04 7.29 -3.23
CA ARG A 135 15.47 7.17 -3.56
C ARG A 135 15.79 6.01 -4.50
N ASP A 136 15.19 4.85 -4.24
CA ASP A 136 15.64 3.59 -4.81
C ASP A 136 14.64 2.95 -5.78
N ALA A 137 13.40 3.41 -5.82
CA ALA A 137 12.37 2.84 -6.68
C ALA A 137 12.36 3.46 -8.09
N HIS A 138 11.73 2.75 -9.02
CA HIS A 138 11.68 3.11 -10.43
C HIS A 138 10.30 3.64 -10.87
N TRP A 139 9.47 4.03 -9.91
CA TRP A 139 8.11 4.54 -10.18
C TRP A 139 7.96 5.94 -9.63
N PRO A 140 7.07 6.75 -10.21
CA PRO A 140 6.56 7.94 -9.53
C PRO A 140 5.98 7.54 -8.17
N ILE A 141 6.35 8.29 -7.13
CA ILE A 141 5.90 8.06 -5.74
C ILE A 141 5.05 9.24 -5.30
N ILE A 142 3.84 8.96 -4.84
CA ILE A 142 2.94 9.95 -4.27
C ILE A 142 2.84 9.70 -2.77
N VAL A 143 3.19 10.70 -1.98
CA VAL A 143 3.09 10.65 -0.51
C VAL A 143 1.91 11.50 -0.08
N VAL A 144 0.94 10.86 0.57
CA VAL A 144 -0.29 11.51 1.04
C VAL A 144 -0.15 11.88 2.52
N PRO A 145 -0.33 13.16 2.89
CA PRO A 145 -0.24 13.61 4.28
C PRO A 145 -1.39 13.14 5.16
#